data_cba506a0b2da5ca77a32feb240bcbd0e
#
_entry.id   cba506a0b2da5ca77a32feb240bcbd0e
#
_cell.length_a   1.000
_cell.length_b   1.000
_cell.length_c   1.000
_cell.angle_alpha   90.00
_cell.angle_beta   90.00
_cell.angle_gamma   90.00
#
_symmetry.space_group_name_H-M   'P 1'
#
loop_
_entity.id
_entity.type
_entity.pdbx_description
1 polymer ?
#
loop_
_entity_poly.entity_id
_entity_poly.type
_entity_poly.pdbx_seq_one_letter_code
_entity_poly.pdbx_strand_id
1 'polypeptide(L)'
;MWTEALGYIPTGSQQHAAIMAKLAAMPDNDIGRAGASSRADAGAPWWRRVLGGAVVTGALLFGKLKFLLLGLTKASTFFSMFAFFGVYWSIYGWPLALGLVVTIYIHEMGHVSVLRRLGIHSGAPLFVPGVGALVMLKQHISDPSVDARIGLAGPRWGLAAALAALAGYYATGAAIWLAIAQVTAWINLFNLTPIWQLDGSRGFHALNRQERWLIVTLILVALTFTRVGLLLIVGGVAVFRAATGDAGPGDRRAVVTFATLVLSLSWLARGLR
;
A
#
# COMPACT_ATOMS: atom_id res chain seq x y z
N MET A 1 31.88 -26.76 -22.45
CA MET A 1 30.44 -26.82 -22.82
C MET A 1 30.24 -27.32 -24.26
N TRP A 2 30.76 -26.68 -25.32
CA TRP A 2 30.58 -27.20 -26.70
C TRP A 2 31.40 -28.44 -27.02
N THR A 3 32.60 -28.57 -26.44
CA THR A 3 33.48 -29.78 -26.57
C THR A 3 32.93 -31.01 -25.83
N GLU A 4 32.18 -30.82 -24.74
CA GLU A 4 31.49 -31.93 -24.03
C GLU A 4 30.26 -32.41 -24.79
N ALA A 5 29.54 -31.46 -25.45
CA ALA A 5 28.37 -31.79 -26.25
C ALA A 5 28.71 -32.70 -27.45
N LEU A 6 29.95 -32.61 -28.00
CA LEU A 6 30.41 -33.47 -29.09
C LEU A 6 30.50 -34.95 -28.71
N GLY A 7 30.70 -35.29 -27.43
CA GLY A 7 30.74 -36.67 -26.95
C GLY A 7 29.37 -37.39 -26.97
N TYR A 8 28.26 -36.64 -27.07
CA TYR A 8 26.91 -37.19 -27.08
C TYR A 8 26.24 -37.18 -28.47
N ILE A 9 26.93 -36.67 -29.50
CA ILE A 9 26.36 -36.56 -30.84
C ILE A 9 27.09 -37.55 -31.80
N PRO A 10 26.36 -38.39 -32.55
CA PRO A 10 26.96 -39.33 -33.47
C PRO A 10 27.89 -38.66 -34.49
N THR A 11 29.10 -39.15 -34.60
CA THR A 11 30.11 -38.70 -35.59
C THR A 11 29.57 -38.93 -37.00
N GLY A 12 29.53 -37.84 -37.80
CA GLY A 12 28.95 -37.87 -39.15
C GLY A 12 27.54 -37.29 -39.28
N SER A 13 26.91 -36.89 -38.21
CA SER A 13 25.62 -36.18 -38.27
C SER A 13 25.75 -34.72 -38.70
N GLN A 14 24.73 -34.16 -39.35
CA GLN A 14 24.72 -32.74 -39.72
C GLN A 14 24.93 -31.81 -38.53
N GLN A 15 24.48 -32.21 -37.35
CA GLN A 15 24.68 -31.45 -36.11
C GLN A 15 26.13 -31.46 -35.63
N HIS A 16 26.82 -32.60 -35.76
CA HIS A 16 28.24 -32.71 -35.45
C HIS A 16 29.10 -31.82 -36.39
N ALA A 17 28.80 -31.83 -37.71
CA ALA A 17 29.46 -30.98 -38.68
C ALA A 17 29.22 -29.47 -38.42
N ALA A 18 28.01 -29.08 -38.05
CA ALA A 18 27.66 -27.71 -37.73
C ALA A 18 28.37 -27.18 -36.45
N ILE A 19 28.52 -28.02 -35.43
CA ILE A 19 29.25 -27.65 -34.20
C ILE A 19 30.75 -27.54 -34.48
N MET A 20 31.34 -28.45 -35.28
CA MET A 20 32.75 -28.39 -35.67
C MET A 20 33.06 -27.15 -36.52
N ALA A 21 32.18 -26.78 -37.46
CA ALA A 21 32.31 -25.56 -38.24
C ALA A 21 32.23 -24.30 -37.35
N LYS A 22 31.39 -24.29 -36.34
CA LYS A 22 31.26 -23.19 -35.42
C LYS A 22 32.43 -23.05 -34.46
N LEU A 23 33.02 -24.17 -34.01
CA LEU A 23 34.26 -24.21 -33.23
C LEU A 23 35.48 -23.75 -34.05
N ALA A 24 35.57 -24.12 -35.30
CA ALA A 24 36.63 -23.69 -36.21
C ALA A 24 36.56 -22.20 -36.60
N ALA A 25 35.36 -21.60 -36.53
CA ALA A 25 35.15 -20.18 -36.82
C ALA A 25 35.33 -19.27 -35.59
N MET A 26 35.57 -19.82 -34.40
CA MET A 26 35.85 -19.03 -33.21
C MET A 26 37.31 -18.59 -33.16
N PRO A 27 37.61 -17.29 -32.92
CA PRO A 27 39.01 -16.84 -32.76
C PRO A 27 39.61 -17.48 -31.50
N ASP A 28 40.87 -17.86 -31.57
CA ASP A 28 41.63 -18.57 -30.50
C ASP A 28 41.58 -17.91 -29.13
N ASN A 29 41.31 -16.59 -29.06
CA ASN A 29 41.17 -15.85 -27.82
C ASN A 29 39.89 -16.12 -27.01
N ASP A 30 38.86 -16.70 -27.61
CA ASP A 30 37.58 -16.96 -26.89
C ASP A 30 37.54 -18.34 -26.25
N ILE A 31 38.35 -19.28 -26.73
CA ILE A 31 38.46 -20.62 -26.14
C ILE A 31 39.14 -20.56 -24.75
N GLY A 32 40.11 -19.65 -24.58
CA GLY A 32 40.78 -19.42 -23.30
C GLY A 32 39.91 -18.68 -22.24
N ARG A 33 39.02 -17.82 -22.68
CA ARG A 33 38.14 -17.04 -21.76
C ARG A 33 36.98 -17.85 -21.18
N ALA A 34 36.43 -18.80 -21.91
CA ALA A 34 35.38 -19.68 -21.41
C ALA A 34 35.88 -20.63 -20.29
N GLY A 35 37.18 -20.97 -20.28
CA GLY A 35 37.80 -21.75 -19.21
C GLY A 35 38.27 -20.90 -17.99
N ALA A 36 38.56 -19.62 -18.23
CA ALA A 36 39.01 -18.71 -17.17
C ALA A 36 37.91 -18.18 -16.29
N SER A 37 36.68 -18.02 -16.82
CA SER A 37 35.52 -17.56 -16.02
C SER A 37 35.06 -18.58 -14.97
N SER A 38 35.23 -19.88 -15.23
CA SER A 38 34.91 -20.92 -14.24
C SER A 38 35.96 -21.09 -13.14
N ARG A 39 37.21 -20.61 -13.37
CA ARG A 39 38.28 -20.65 -12.37
C ARG A 39 38.36 -19.39 -11.49
N ALA A 40 37.87 -18.24 -11.98
CA ALA A 40 37.86 -16.99 -11.19
C ALA A 40 36.91 -17.03 -9.98
N ASP A 41 35.88 -17.89 -10.03
CA ASP A 41 34.94 -18.03 -8.92
C ASP A 41 35.38 -18.97 -7.80
N ALA A 42 36.44 -19.75 -7.98
CA ALA A 42 36.92 -20.70 -6.98
C ALA A 42 37.63 -20.03 -5.79
N GLY A 43 38.07 -18.78 -5.92
CA GLY A 43 38.81 -18.02 -4.91
C GLY A 43 38.03 -16.89 -4.25
N ALA A 44 36.77 -16.66 -4.65
CA ALA A 44 35.97 -15.58 -4.05
C ALA A 44 35.59 -15.93 -2.60
N PRO A 45 35.81 -15.01 -1.63
CA PRO A 45 35.48 -15.27 -0.24
C PRO A 45 33.99 -15.60 -0.11
N TRP A 46 33.67 -16.54 0.78
CA TRP A 46 32.33 -17.10 0.97
C TRP A 46 31.22 -16.05 1.12
N TRP A 47 31.51 -14.90 1.73
CA TRP A 47 30.56 -13.80 1.90
C TRP A 47 30.14 -13.16 0.56
N ARG A 48 31.03 -13.13 -0.46
CA ARG A 48 30.66 -12.66 -1.82
C ARG A 48 29.69 -13.60 -2.50
N ARG A 49 29.81 -14.91 -2.27
CA ARG A 49 28.86 -15.91 -2.79
C ARG A 49 27.50 -15.78 -2.10
N VAL A 50 27.52 -15.56 -0.76
CA VAL A 50 26.28 -15.35 0.02
C VAL A 50 25.60 -14.02 -0.37
N LEU A 51 26.37 -12.93 -0.51
CA LEU A 51 25.82 -11.64 -0.96
C LEU A 51 25.34 -11.69 -2.41
N GLY A 52 26.11 -12.33 -3.31
CA GLY A 52 25.68 -12.54 -4.71
C GLY A 52 24.42 -13.39 -4.80
N GLY A 53 24.35 -14.47 -4.03
CA GLY A 53 23.14 -15.29 -3.89
C GLY A 53 21.95 -14.52 -3.33
N ALA A 54 22.16 -13.74 -2.24
CA ALA A 54 21.12 -12.92 -1.62
C ALA A 54 20.61 -11.80 -2.56
N VAL A 55 21.51 -11.15 -3.32
CA VAL A 55 21.15 -10.12 -4.30
C VAL A 55 20.38 -10.75 -5.47
N VAL A 56 20.82 -11.89 -6.00
CA VAL A 56 20.12 -12.60 -7.08
C VAL A 56 18.77 -13.11 -6.59
N THR A 57 18.70 -13.71 -5.39
CA THR A 57 17.46 -14.18 -4.80
C THR A 57 16.53 -13.01 -4.49
N GLY A 58 17.06 -11.90 -3.95
CA GLY A 58 16.30 -10.67 -3.73
C GLY A 58 15.78 -10.08 -5.05
N ALA A 59 16.58 -10.02 -6.10
CA ALA A 59 16.16 -9.54 -7.43
C ALA A 59 15.12 -10.46 -8.08
N LEU A 60 15.25 -11.79 -7.92
CA LEU A 60 14.26 -12.76 -8.41
C LEU A 60 12.96 -12.70 -7.61
N LEU A 61 13.04 -12.54 -6.29
CA LEU A 61 11.85 -12.34 -5.43
C LEU A 61 11.18 -11.00 -5.74
N PHE A 62 11.95 -9.92 -5.95
CA PHE A 62 11.43 -8.61 -6.35
C PHE A 62 10.84 -8.65 -7.76
N GLY A 63 11.47 -9.37 -8.69
CA GLY A 63 10.96 -9.61 -10.04
C GLY A 63 9.65 -10.42 -10.02
N LYS A 64 9.60 -11.51 -9.26
CA LYS A 64 8.38 -12.31 -9.07
C LYS A 64 7.29 -11.51 -8.34
N LEU A 65 7.65 -10.70 -7.33
CA LEU A 65 6.72 -9.80 -6.64
C LEU A 65 6.17 -8.73 -7.61
N LYS A 66 7.01 -8.20 -8.52
CA LYS A 66 6.58 -7.26 -9.56
C LYS A 66 5.59 -7.92 -10.55
N PHE A 67 5.83 -9.17 -10.95
CA PHE A 67 4.88 -9.94 -11.77
C PHE A 67 3.62 -10.32 -10.99
N LEU A 68 3.74 -10.63 -9.70
CA LEU A 68 2.59 -10.82 -8.81
C LEU A 68 1.77 -9.53 -8.70
N LEU A 69 2.42 -8.37 -8.62
CA LEU A 69 1.76 -7.06 -8.54
C LEU A 69 1.21 -6.58 -9.89
N LEU A 70 1.83 -6.92 -11.02
CA LEU A 70 1.42 -6.50 -12.36
C LEU A 70 0.46 -7.47 -13.05
N GLY A 71 0.51 -8.77 -12.74
CA GLY A 71 -0.30 -9.81 -13.40
C GLY A 71 -1.65 -10.10 -12.76
N LEU A 72 -1.94 -9.47 -11.64
CA LEU A 72 -3.08 -9.82 -10.82
C LEU A 72 -4.16 -8.73 -10.90
N THR A 73 -5.04 -8.86 -11.87
CA THR A 73 -6.32 -8.15 -11.98
C THR A 73 -7.25 -8.47 -10.78
N LYS A 74 -8.49 -8.75 -10.97
CA LYS A 74 -9.50 -8.99 -9.91
C LYS A 74 -9.13 -10.09 -8.87
N ALA A 75 -8.33 -11.08 -9.26
CA ALA A 75 -7.87 -12.14 -8.36
C ALA A 75 -6.88 -11.64 -7.28
N SER A 76 -6.11 -10.56 -7.55
CA SER A 76 -5.15 -10.02 -6.59
C SER A 76 -5.80 -9.42 -5.36
N THR A 77 -6.89 -8.71 -5.53
CA THR A 77 -7.66 -8.17 -4.40
C THR A 77 -8.09 -9.29 -3.46
N PHE A 78 -8.61 -10.38 -4.03
CA PHE A 78 -9.05 -11.53 -3.24
C PHE A 78 -7.89 -12.17 -2.48
N PHE A 79 -6.80 -12.53 -3.15
CA PHE A 79 -5.64 -13.14 -2.52
C PHE A 79 -4.96 -12.22 -1.49
N SER A 80 -4.83 -10.92 -1.80
CA SER A 80 -4.26 -9.96 -0.86
C SER A 80 -5.15 -9.76 0.37
N MET A 81 -6.46 -9.79 0.20
CA MET A 81 -7.42 -9.71 1.29
C MET A 81 -7.35 -10.95 2.19
N PHE A 82 -7.17 -12.16 1.62
CA PHE A 82 -6.96 -13.38 2.40
C PHE A 82 -5.63 -13.39 3.15
N ALA A 83 -4.54 -12.93 2.51
CA ALA A 83 -3.25 -12.79 3.17
C ALA A 83 -3.33 -11.79 4.34
N PHE A 84 -3.98 -10.65 4.11
CA PHE A 84 -4.25 -9.66 5.16
C PHE A 84 -5.05 -10.28 6.31
N PHE A 85 -6.16 -10.95 6.00
CA PHE A 85 -6.98 -11.64 6.99
C PHE A 85 -6.17 -12.65 7.80
N GLY A 86 -5.36 -13.51 7.14
CA GLY A 86 -4.56 -14.53 7.80
C GLY A 86 -3.54 -13.95 8.80
N VAL A 87 -2.86 -12.86 8.43
CA VAL A 87 -1.93 -12.16 9.33
C VAL A 87 -2.67 -11.61 10.55
N TYR A 88 -3.78 -10.92 10.37
CA TYR A 88 -4.52 -10.35 11.49
C TYR A 88 -5.25 -11.40 12.31
N TRP A 89 -5.68 -12.51 11.71
CA TRP A 89 -6.24 -13.64 12.43
C TRP A 89 -5.22 -14.25 13.40
N SER A 90 -3.97 -14.44 12.98
CA SER A 90 -2.92 -14.99 13.83
C SER A 90 -2.58 -14.11 15.04
N ILE A 91 -2.82 -12.79 14.93
CA ILE A 91 -2.48 -11.81 15.98
C ILE A 91 -3.67 -11.52 16.91
N TYR A 92 -4.86 -11.33 16.34
CA TYR A 92 -6.03 -10.77 17.06
C TYR A 92 -7.23 -11.70 17.11
N GLY A 93 -7.15 -12.89 16.50
CA GLY A 93 -8.29 -13.82 16.34
C GLY A 93 -9.18 -13.44 15.14
N TRP A 94 -9.91 -14.46 14.66
CA TRP A 94 -10.69 -14.36 13.42
C TRP A 94 -11.81 -13.31 13.46
N PRO A 95 -12.54 -13.06 14.58
CA PRO A 95 -13.64 -12.11 14.55
C PRO A 95 -13.18 -10.67 14.31
N LEU A 96 -12.08 -10.25 14.97
CA LEU A 96 -11.52 -8.90 14.75
C LEU A 96 -10.87 -8.79 13.38
N ALA A 97 -10.14 -9.82 12.95
CA ALA A 97 -9.54 -9.85 11.62
C ALA A 97 -10.59 -9.70 10.50
N LEU A 98 -11.70 -10.42 10.61
CA LEU A 98 -12.82 -10.29 9.65
C LEU A 98 -13.42 -8.89 9.67
N GLY A 99 -13.67 -8.34 10.87
CA GLY A 99 -14.17 -6.98 11.04
C GLY A 99 -13.24 -5.95 10.38
N LEU A 100 -11.93 -6.07 10.55
CA LEU A 100 -10.94 -5.17 9.94
C LEU A 100 -10.94 -5.28 8.42
N VAL A 101 -10.93 -6.50 7.88
CA VAL A 101 -11.00 -6.70 6.42
C VAL A 101 -12.24 -6.05 5.83
N VAL A 102 -13.40 -6.27 6.45
CA VAL A 102 -14.68 -5.71 5.97
C VAL A 102 -14.68 -4.19 6.06
N THR A 103 -14.23 -3.62 7.17
CA THR A 103 -14.25 -2.15 7.35
C THR A 103 -13.24 -1.43 6.46
N ILE A 104 -12.05 -2.02 6.23
CA ILE A 104 -11.08 -1.50 5.28
C ILE A 104 -11.61 -1.62 3.84
N TYR A 105 -12.24 -2.74 3.50
CA TYR A 105 -12.87 -2.89 2.19
C TYR A 105 -13.96 -1.83 1.97
N ILE A 106 -14.79 -1.55 2.98
CA ILE A 106 -15.81 -0.50 2.92
C ILE A 106 -15.14 0.87 2.70
N HIS A 107 -14.06 1.18 3.41
CA HIS A 107 -13.28 2.40 3.22
C HIS A 107 -12.83 2.56 1.75
N GLU A 108 -12.21 1.52 1.17
CA GLU A 108 -11.75 1.55 -0.23
C GLU A 108 -12.91 1.71 -1.23
N MET A 109 -14.06 1.09 -0.94
CA MET A 109 -15.27 1.28 -1.76
C MET A 109 -15.78 2.72 -1.71
N GLY A 110 -15.49 3.46 -0.65
CA GLY A 110 -15.71 4.91 -0.58
C GLY A 110 -14.98 5.65 -1.71
N HIS A 111 -13.69 5.41 -1.88
CA HIS A 111 -12.88 5.99 -2.98
C HIS A 111 -13.41 5.56 -4.34
N VAL A 112 -13.61 4.26 -4.53
CA VAL A 112 -14.10 3.68 -5.78
C VAL A 112 -15.47 4.26 -6.17
N SER A 113 -16.36 4.49 -5.20
CA SER A 113 -17.69 5.05 -5.45
C SER A 113 -17.62 6.46 -6.05
N VAL A 114 -16.73 7.31 -5.52
CA VAL A 114 -16.55 8.68 -6.02
C VAL A 114 -15.83 8.67 -7.37
N LEU A 115 -14.79 7.84 -7.54
CA LEU A 115 -14.08 7.69 -8.81
C LEU A 115 -15.04 7.27 -9.94
N ARG A 116 -15.90 6.28 -9.68
CA ARG A 116 -16.92 5.84 -10.67
C ARG A 116 -17.90 6.95 -11.03
N ARG A 117 -18.37 7.74 -10.04
CA ARG A 117 -19.27 8.87 -10.29
C ARG A 117 -18.62 9.98 -11.12
N LEU A 118 -17.31 10.10 -11.05
CA LEU A 118 -16.51 11.06 -11.83
C LEU A 118 -16.06 10.51 -13.18
N GLY A 119 -16.40 9.25 -13.53
CA GLY A 119 -15.95 8.59 -14.76
C GLY A 119 -14.45 8.24 -14.77
N ILE A 120 -13.78 8.28 -13.60
CA ILE A 120 -12.36 8.01 -13.48
C ILE A 120 -12.13 6.51 -13.26
N HIS A 121 -11.34 5.89 -14.14
CA HIS A 121 -11.01 4.49 -14.03
C HIS A 121 -9.96 4.26 -12.93
N SER A 122 -10.31 3.47 -11.93
CA SER A 122 -9.41 3.01 -10.87
C SER A 122 -9.02 1.55 -11.06
N GLY A 123 -7.84 1.18 -10.56
CA GLY A 123 -7.45 -0.22 -10.39
C GLY A 123 -8.29 -0.89 -9.30
N ALA A 124 -8.17 -2.20 -9.19
CA ALA A 124 -8.72 -2.95 -8.07
C ALA A 124 -7.91 -2.66 -6.78
N PRO A 125 -8.55 -2.56 -5.60
CA PRO A 125 -7.83 -2.36 -4.35
C PRO A 125 -6.91 -3.54 -4.05
N LEU A 126 -5.68 -3.25 -3.58
CA LEU A 126 -4.69 -4.22 -3.13
C LEU A 126 -4.51 -4.07 -1.62
N PHE A 127 -4.73 -5.15 -0.86
CA PHE A 127 -4.56 -5.18 0.58
C PHE A 127 -3.14 -5.58 0.96
N VAL A 128 -2.47 -4.75 1.76
CA VAL A 128 -1.09 -5.00 2.22
C VAL A 128 -1.08 -5.01 3.74
N PRO A 129 -0.74 -6.16 4.39
CA PRO A 129 -0.65 -6.22 5.84
C PRO A 129 0.31 -5.17 6.39
N GLY A 130 -0.10 -4.47 7.46
CA GLY A 130 0.67 -3.39 8.08
C GLY A 130 0.61 -2.03 7.38
N VAL A 131 0.14 -1.96 6.13
CA VAL A 131 0.02 -0.71 5.35
C VAL A 131 -1.44 -0.30 5.16
N GLY A 132 -2.35 -1.27 5.02
CA GLY A 132 -3.75 -1.06 4.69
C GLY A 132 -4.10 -1.49 3.27
N ALA A 133 -4.98 -0.78 2.59
CA ALA A 133 -5.31 -1.03 1.20
C ALA A 133 -4.89 0.15 0.32
N LEU A 134 -4.58 -0.13 -0.94
CA LEU A 134 -4.11 0.83 -1.92
C LEU A 134 -4.92 0.70 -3.21
N VAL A 135 -5.49 1.81 -3.68
CA VAL A 135 -6.14 1.90 -5.00
C VAL A 135 -5.25 2.69 -5.94
N MET A 136 -4.79 2.04 -7.01
CA MET A 136 -3.99 2.73 -8.02
C MET A 136 -4.89 3.58 -8.92
N LEU A 137 -4.61 4.88 -8.98
CA LEU A 137 -5.23 5.80 -9.93
C LEU A 137 -4.47 5.73 -11.27
N LYS A 138 -5.22 5.60 -12.36
CA LYS A 138 -4.64 5.57 -13.72
C LYS A 138 -4.50 6.96 -14.33
N GLN A 139 -5.03 7.99 -13.67
CA GLN A 139 -5.05 9.37 -14.16
C GLN A 139 -4.59 10.32 -13.06
N HIS A 140 -3.87 11.36 -13.45
CA HIS A 140 -3.53 12.47 -12.55
C HIS A 140 -4.74 13.38 -12.38
N ILE A 141 -5.09 13.74 -11.14
CA ILE A 141 -6.20 14.61 -10.82
C ILE A 141 -5.63 16.01 -10.57
N SER A 142 -5.89 16.91 -11.50
CA SER A 142 -5.35 18.29 -11.45
C SER A 142 -6.17 19.23 -10.58
N ASP A 143 -7.48 18.96 -10.40
CA ASP A 143 -8.36 19.80 -9.57
C ASP A 143 -8.24 19.40 -8.10
N PRO A 144 -7.73 20.28 -7.20
CA PRO A 144 -7.56 19.97 -5.78
C PRO A 144 -8.89 19.66 -5.07
N SER A 145 -10.00 20.28 -5.48
CA SER A 145 -11.31 20.03 -4.86
C SER A 145 -11.86 18.64 -5.24
N VAL A 146 -11.64 18.22 -6.48
CA VAL A 146 -11.97 16.86 -6.93
C VAL A 146 -11.09 15.85 -6.20
N ASP A 147 -9.80 16.12 -6.07
CA ASP A 147 -8.87 15.25 -5.36
C ASP A 147 -9.22 15.10 -3.89
N ALA A 148 -9.59 16.19 -3.20
CA ALA A 148 -10.07 16.17 -1.84
C ALA A 148 -11.35 15.34 -1.67
N ARG A 149 -12.31 15.46 -2.61
CA ARG A 149 -13.55 14.66 -2.60
C ARG A 149 -13.26 13.17 -2.70
N ILE A 150 -12.29 12.79 -3.51
CA ILE A 150 -11.87 11.39 -3.65
C ILE A 150 -11.14 10.94 -2.37
N GLY A 151 -10.15 11.72 -1.89
CA GLY A 151 -9.39 11.39 -0.70
C GLY A 151 -10.27 11.22 0.54
N LEU A 152 -11.17 12.16 0.81
CA LEU A 152 -12.04 12.11 1.99
C LEU A 152 -13.21 11.11 1.88
N ALA A 153 -13.42 10.47 0.72
CA ALA A 153 -14.50 9.50 0.54
C ALA A 153 -14.26 8.21 1.32
N GLY A 154 -13.03 7.70 1.34
CA GLY A 154 -12.65 6.53 2.13
C GLY A 154 -12.94 6.72 3.61
N PRO A 155 -12.36 7.73 4.28
CA PRO A 155 -12.65 8.00 5.68
C PRO A 155 -14.13 8.24 6.00
N ARG A 156 -14.93 8.82 5.09
CA ARG A 156 -16.38 8.97 5.26
C ARG A 156 -17.09 7.61 5.32
N TRP A 157 -16.75 6.69 4.42
CA TRP A 157 -17.31 5.35 4.42
C TRP A 157 -16.77 4.53 5.59
N GLY A 158 -15.51 4.73 5.97
CA GLY A 158 -14.90 4.16 7.16
C GLY A 158 -15.59 4.63 8.46
N LEU A 159 -15.97 5.91 8.56
CA LEU A 159 -16.78 6.41 9.67
C LEU A 159 -18.15 5.73 9.71
N ALA A 160 -18.81 5.57 8.56
CA ALA A 160 -20.09 4.86 8.49
C ALA A 160 -19.94 3.40 8.95
N ALA A 161 -18.88 2.71 8.55
CA ALA A 161 -18.59 1.34 8.99
C ALA A 161 -18.32 1.27 10.51
N ALA A 162 -17.56 2.23 11.06
CA ALA A 162 -17.32 2.32 12.50
C ALA A 162 -18.61 2.57 13.31
N LEU A 163 -19.48 3.44 12.80
CA LEU A 163 -20.80 3.69 13.42
C LEU A 163 -21.72 2.46 13.34
N ALA A 164 -21.70 1.72 12.23
CA ALA A 164 -22.44 0.47 12.09
C ALA A 164 -21.94 -0.60 13.09
N ALA A 165 -20.63 -0.71 13.27
CA ALA A 165 -20.07 -1.59 14.30
C ALA A 165 -20.44 -1.13 15.70
N LEU A 166 -20.43 0.16 16.00
CA LEU A 166 -20.90 0.69 17.29
C LEU A 166 -22.38 0.39 17.52
N ALA A 167 -23.24 0.52 16.51
CA ALA A 167 -24.64 0.11 16.60
C ALA A 167 -24.78 -1.40 16.87
N GLY A 168 -23.93 -2.24 16.27
CA GLY A 168 -23.85 -3.66 16.59
C GLY A 168 -23.52 -3.94 18.06
N TYR A 169 -22.61 -3.14 18.64
CA TYR A 169 -22.32 -3.21 20.08
C TYR A 169 -23.54 -2.90 20.94
N TYR A 170 -24.25 -1.80 20.66
CA TYR A 170 -25.46 -1.45 21.42
C TYR A 170 -26.60 -2.45 21.23
N ALA A 171 -26.69 -3.09 20.07
CA ALA A 171 -27.72 -4.09 19.79
C ALA A 171 -27.46 -5.45 20.45
N THR A 172 -26.17 -5.85 20.58
CA THR A 172 -25.80 -7.22 21.01
C THR A 172 -25.10 -7.28 22.36
N GLY A 173 -24.53 -6.18 22.84
CA GLY A 173 -23.65 -6.12 24.02
C GLY A 173 -22.27 -6.78 23.80
N ALA A 174 -22.00 -7.33 22.62
CA ALA A 174 -20.77 -8.07 22.36
C ALA A 174 -19.58 -7.11 22.14
N ALA A 175 -18.56 -7.21 23.01
CA ALA A 175 -17.39 -6.33 23.03
C ALA A 175 -16.59 -6.32 21.70
N ILE A 176 -16.71 -7.37 20.90
CA ILE A 176 -16.05 -7.46 19.61
C ILE A 176 -16.48 -6.33 18.66
N TRP A 177 -17.76 -5.97 18.67
CA TRP A 177 -18.27 -4.88 17.85
C TRP A 177 -17.69 -3.52 18.26
N LEU A 178 -17.51 -3.31 19.57
CA LEU A 178 -16.86 -2.10 20.08
C LEU A 178 -15.38 -2.06 19.65
N ALA A 179 -14.66 -3.18 19.75
CA ALA A 179 -13.28 -3.28 19.30
C ALA A 179 -13.16 -2.97 17.79
N ILE A 180 -14.05 -3.53 16.97
CA ILE A 180 -14.09 -3.25 15.52
C ILE A 180 -14.34 -1.75 15.28
N ALA A 181 -15.31 -1.15 15.97
CA ALA A 181 -15.64 0.27 15.82
C ALA A 181 -14.43 1.17 16.15
N GLN A 182 -13.74 0.91 17.26
CA GLN A 182 -12.60 1.69 17.74
C GLN A 182 -11.41 1.55 16.81
N VAL A 183 -11.01 0.32 16.42
CA VAL A 183 -9.87 0.09 15.53
C VAL A 183 -10.15 0.67 14.14
N THR A 184 -11.39 0.54 13.64
CA THR A 184 -11.81 1.17 12.39
C THR A 184 -11.69 2.69 12.47
N ALA A 185 -12.15 3.30 13.56
CA ALA A 185 -12.02 4.74 13.77
C ALA A 185 -10.56 5.18 13.84
N TRP A 186 -9.71 4.41 14.50
CA TRP A 186 -8.28 4.66 14.63
C TRP A 186 -7.57 4.63 13.28
N ILE A 187 -7.83 3.60 12.45
CA ILE A 187 -7.25 3.47 11.10
C ILE A 187 -7.69 4.64 10.22
N ASN A 188 -8.97 5.01 10.25
CA ASN A 188 -9.49 6.12 9.46
C ASN A 188 -8.95 7.48 9.93
N LEU A 189 -8.77 7.67 11.23
CA LEU A 189 -8.14 8.86 11.78
C LEU A 189 -6.67 8.97 11.37
N PHE A 190 -5.94 7.85 11.34
CA PHE A 190 -4.58 7.80 10.83
C PHE A 190 -4.52 8.19 9.35
N ASN A 191 -5.47 7.72 8.54
CA ASN A 191 -5.55 8.07 7.11
C ASN A 191 -5.85 9.56 6.88
N LEU A 192 -6.37 10.29 7.88
CA LEU A 192 -6.51 11.75 7.81
C LEU A 192 -5.21 12.52 8.06
N THR A 193 -4.09 11.85 8.34
CA THR A 193 -2.80 12.53 8.45
C THR A 193 -2.43 13.18 7.11
N PRO A 194 -2.16 14.50 7.06
CA PRO A 194 -1.92 15.20 5.80
C PRO A 194 -0.48 14.99 5.28
N ILE A 195 -0.07 13.75 5.10
CA ILE A 195 1.26 13.36 4.63
C ILE A 195 1.17 12.34 3.49
N TRP A 196 2.06 12.48 2.53
CA TRP A 196 2.33 11.57 1.43
C TRP A 196 1.06 11.10 0.69
N GLN A 197 0.81 9.79 0.63
CA GLN A 197 -0.29 9.15 -0.11
C GLN A 197 -1.56 8.99 0.73
N LEU A 198 -1.55 9.42 2.01
CA LEU A 198 -2.71 9.28 2.88
C LEU A 198 -3.85 10.21 2.44
N ASP A 199 -5.07 9.80 2.72
CA ASP A 199 -6.30 10.50 2.33
C ASP A 199 -6.37 11.95 2.82
N GLY A 200 -5.86 12.16 4.05
CA GLY A 200 -5.74 13.50 4.64
C GLY A 200 -4.87 14.44 3.82
N SER A 201 -3.84 13.94 3.14
CA SER A 201 -2.98 14.77 2.28
C SER A 201 -3.78 15.34 1.10
N ARG A 202 -4.63 14.54 0.49
CA ARG A 202 -5.50 14.94 -0.62
C ARG A 202 -6.55 15.95 -0.16
N GLY A 203 -7.19 15.65 1.00
CA GLY A 203 -8.14 16.58 1.62
C GLY A 203 -7.52 17.91 2.00
N PHE A 204 -6.32 17.90 2.56
CA PHE A 204 -5.60 19.09 3.02
C PHE A 204 -5.03 19.95 1.90
N HIS A 205 -4.75 19.33 0.74
CA HIS A 205 -4.23 20.02 -0.44
C HIS A 205 -5.22 21.04 -1.03
N ALA A 206 -6.53 20.76 -0.95
CA ALA A 206 -7.56 21.68 -1.43
C ALA A 206 -7.73 22.93 -0.54
N LEU A 207 -7.27 22.88 0.73
CA LEU A 207 -7.52 23.92 1.73
C LEU A 207 -6.58 25.12 1.52
N ASN A 208 -7.13 26.33 1.65
CA ASN A 208 -6.35 27.55 1.76
C ASN A 208 -5.68 27.66 3.14
N ARG A 209 -4.80 28.66 3.32
CA ARG A 209 -4.01 28.78 4.55
C ARG A 209 -4.85 28.97 5.81
N GLN A 210 -5.93 29.73 5.73
CA GLN A 210 -6.83 29.96 6.87
C GLN A 210 -7.59 28.67 7.24
N GLU A 211 -8.10 27.97 6.23
CA GLU A 211 -8.80 26.69 6.39
C GLU A 211 -7.91 25.61 7.00
N ARG A 212 -6.61 25.56 6.61
CA ARG A 212 -5.65 24.64 7.23
C ARG A 212 -5.45 24.91 8.71
N TRP A 213 -5.28 26.18 9.10
CA TRP A 213 -5.17 26.55 10.51
C TRP A 213 -6.44 26.29 11.28
N LEU A 214 -7.61 26.44 10.67
CA LEU A 214 -8.88 26.03 11.27
C LEU A 214 -8.90 24.52 11.57
N ILE A 215 -8.49 23.67 10.62
CA ILE A 215 -8.42 22.22 10.85
C ILE A 215 -7.39 21.89 11.93
N VAL A 216 -6.23 22.54 11.96
CA VAL A 216 -5.24 22.39 13.04
C VAL A 216 -5.85 22.71 14.39
N THR A 217 -6.56 23.82 14.51
CA THR A 217 -7.24 24.21 15.76
C THR A 217 -8.25 23.15 16.18
N LEU A 218 -9.05 22.63 15.24
CA LEU A 218 -10.04 21.58 15.54
C LEU A 218 -9.38 20.26 15.98
N ILE A 219 -8.23 19.90 15.40
CA ILE A 219 -7.45 18.72 15.83
C ILE A 219 -6.94 18.91 17.27
N LEU A 220 -6.42 20.10 17.61
CA LEU A 220 -5.96 20.41 18.96
C LEU A 220 -7.11 20.39 19.96
N VAL A 221 -8.26 20.96 19.60
CA VAL A 221 -9.47 20.89 20.42
C VAL A 221 -9.92 19.43 20.60
N ALA A 222 -9.97 18.63 19.53
CA ALA A 222 -10.29 17.21 19.61
C ALA A 222 -9.32 16.45 20.54
N LEU A 223 -8.02 16.77 20.49
CA LEU A 223 -7.00 16.19 21.36
C LEU A 223 -7.28 16.46 22.84
N THR A 224 -7.65 17.69 23.21
CA THR A 224 -7.93 18.03 24.62
C THR A 224 -9.13 17.26 25.17
N PHE A 225 -10.18 17.05 24.36
CA PHE A 225 -11.40 16.36 24.80
C PHE A 225 -11.32 14.84 24.71
N THR A 226 -10.63 14.31 23.68
CA THR A 226 -10.59 12.84 23.45
C THR A 226 -9.35 12.19 24.04
N ARG A 227 -8.25 12.93 24.18
CA ARG A 227 -6.92 12.45 24.60
C ARG A 227 -6.38 11.30 23.76
N VAL A 228 -6.81 11.20 22.50
CA VAL A 228 -6.32 10.21 21.55
C VAL A 228 -4.93 10.61 21.08
N GLY A 229 -3.90 9.86 21.52
CA GLY A 229 -2.49 10.19 21.25
C GLY A 229 -2.15 10.28 19.75
N LEU A 230 -2.88 9.58 18.88
CA LEU A 230 -2.74 9.68 17.42
C LEU A 230 -2.93 11.12 16.90
N LEU A 231 -3.78 11.91 17.56
CA LEU A 231 -3.99 13.31 17.18
C LEU A 231 -2.75 14.19 17.37
N LEU A 232 -1.76 13.78 18.18
CA LEU A 232 -0.46 14.45 18.25
C LEU A 232 0.29 14.32 16.93
N ILE A 233 0.25 13.14 16.31
CA ILE A 233 0.89 12.88 15.02
C ILE A 233 0.14 13.63 13.92
N VAL A 234 -1.18 13.43 13.85
CA VAL A 234 -2.05 14.09 12.85
C VAL A 234 -1.92 15.61 12.95
N GLY A 235 -1.99 16.16 14.17
CA GLY A 235 -1.88 17.57 14.44
C GLY A 235 -0.47 18.13 14.15
N GLY A 236 0.58 17.45 14.59
CA GLY A 236 1.96 17.87 14.31
C GLY A 236 2.25 17.98 12.81
N VAL A 237 1.82 16.96 12.03
CA VAL A 237 1.94 17.01 10.58
C VAL A 237 1.06 18.09 9.96
N ALA A 238 -0.16 18.28 10.47
CA ALA A 238 -1.06 19.33 9.99
C ALA A 238 -0.48 20.74 10.23
N VAL A 239 0.12 20.98 11.42
CA VAL A 239 0.83 22.23 11.73
C VAL A 239 1.97 22.45 10.75
N PHE A 240 2.83 21.44 10.56
CA PHE A 240 3.94 21.53 9.63
C PHE A 240 3.45 21.88 8.21
N ARG A 241 2.43 21.19 7.71
CA ARG A 241 1.85 21.43 6.38
C ARG A 241 1.14 22.79 6.25
N ALA A 242 0.52 23.27 7.33
CA ALA A 242 -0.11 24.60 7.35
C ALA A 242 0.92 25.72 7.32
N ALA A 243 2.08 25.52 7.96
CA ALA A 243 3.14 26.50 8.04
C ALA A 243 4.01 26.56 6.76
N THR A 244 4.34 25.39 6.17
CA THR A 244 5.36 25.27 5.12
C THR A 244 4.82 24.91 3.74
N GLY A 245 3.61 24.33 3.64
CA GLY A 245 3.06 23.85 2.37
C GLY A 245 2.38 24.95 1.55
N ASP A 246 2.45 24.82 0.23
CA ASP A 246 1.67 25.64 -0.69
C ASP A 246 0.18 25.50 -0.41
N ALA A 247 -0.51 26.62 -0.29
CA ALA A 247 -1.94 26.63 0.02
C ALA A 247 -2.77 26.32 -1.24
N GLY A 248 -3.85 25.56 -1.05
CA GLY A 248 -4.83 25.30 -2.09
C GLY A 248 -5.75 26.51 -2.35
N PRO A 249 -6.70 26.35 -3.27
CA PRO A 249 -7.64 27.41 -3.62
C PRO A 249 -8.67 27.72 -2.51
N GLY A 250 -8.84 26.79 -1.57
CA GLY A 250 -9.90 26.80 -0.58
C GLY A 250 -11.11 25.98 -1.00
N ASP A 251 -11.61 25.13 -0.09
CA ASP A 251 -12.81 24.31 -0.32
C ASP A 251 -13.58 24.09 0.98
N ARG A 252 -14.65 24.86 1.17
CA ARG A 252 -15.51 24.76 2.36
C ARG A 252 -16.08 23.35 2.57
N ARG A 253 -16.36 22.59 1.50
CA ARG A 253 -16.88 21.22 1.61
C ARG A 253 -15.81 20.28 2.14
N ALA A 254 -14.57 20.44 1.66
CA ALA A 254 -13.44 19.70 2.20
C ALA A 254 -13.20 20.04 3.67
N VAL A 255 -13.25 21.33 4.07
CA VAL A 255 -13.14 21.77 5.48
C VAL A 255 -14.19 21.09 6.35
N VAL A 256 -15.47 21.21 6.00
CA VAL A 256 -16.57 20.62 6.79
C VAL A 256 -16.43 19.10 6.90
N THR A 257 -16.10 18.44 5.79
CA THR A 257 -15.92 16.99 5.77
C THR A 257 -14.74 16.57 6.64
N PHE A 258 -13.58 17.23 6.48
CA PHE A 258 -12.39 16.93 7.27
C PHE A 258 -12.64 17.16 8.78
N ALA A 259 -13.23 18.29 9.13
CA ALA A 259 -13.58 18.62 10.52
C ALA A 259 -14.52 17.57 11.14
N THR A 260 -15.59 17.22 10.43
CA THR A 260 -16.54 16.19 10.87
C THR A 260 -15.87 14.86 11.10
N LEU A 261 -14.99 14.46 10.17
CA LEU A 261 -14.25 13.19 10.26
C LEU A 261 -13.29 13.19 11.46
N VAL A 262 -12.50 14.25 11.65
CA VAL A 262 -11.58 14.35 12.79
C VAL A 262 -12.35 14.26 14.11
N LEU A 263 -13.42 15.04 14.27
CA LEU A 263 -14.18 15.07 15.52
C LEU A 263 -14.88 13.72 15.79
N SER A 264 -15.55 13.16 14.79
CA SER A 264 -16.33 11.92 14.97
C SER A 264 -15.41 10.71 15.18
N LEU A 265 -14.34 10.59 14.37
CA LEU A 265 -13.39 9.46 14.46
C LEU A 265 -12.58 9.53 15.76
N SER A 266 -12.15 10.72 16.21
CA SER A 266 -11.44 10.86 17.48
C SER A 266 -12.34 10.54 18.67
N TRP A 267 -13.61 10.90 18.60
CA TRP A 267 -14.59 10.53 19.63
C TRP A 267 -14.78 9.01 19.71
N LEU A 268 -14.92 8.32 18.58
CA LEU A 268 -15.01 6.86 18.53
C LEU A 268 -13.71 6.18 18.99
N ALA A 269 -12.57 6.71 18.58
CA ALA A 269 -11.25 6.14 18.88
C ALA A 269 -10.84 6.25 20.36
N ARG A 270 -11.43 7.19 21.14
CA ARG A 270 -11.12 7.36 22.57
C ARG A 270 -11.53 6.19 23.45
N GLY A 271 -12.39 5.32 22.94
CA GLY A 271 -13.06 4.27 23.72
C GLY A 271 -14.25 4.77 24.52
N LEU A 272 -15.25 3.91 24.66
CA LEU A 272 -16.33 4.11 25.64
C LEU A 272 -15.76 3.69 27.00
N ARG A 273 -15.51 4.63 27.88
CA ARG A 273 -15.17 4.39 29.29
C ARG A 273 -16.46 4.22 30.09
#